data_f1958145e5b7d34394e82df8cb7990f1
#
_entry.id   f1958145e5b7d34394e82df8cb7990f1
#
_cell.length_a   1.000
_cell.length_b   1.000
_cell.length_c   1.000
_cell.angle_alpha   90.00
_cell.angle_beta   90.00
_cell.angle_gamma   90.00
#
_symmetry.space_group_name_H-M   'P 1'
#
loop_
_entity.id
_entity.type
_entity.pdbx_description
1 polymer ?
#
loop_
_entity_poly.entity_id
_entity_poly.type
_entity_poly.pdbx_seq_one_letter_code
_entity_poly.pdbx_strand_id
1 'polypeptide(L)'
;TTGKDIYREELVGGQSARLLCGYIYASAGDGESTQDVVYSAHNIIAENGRILKKAKRFANETVYSEIDVLRLNAERRRMTTFETRMDGYTEIPFALKIEETELTRYIDPMPFVPGSKTDRERRCDEILSIQAMGLKKRLEHTHCRSAVIGISGGLDSTLALLVTVRAFDLLGMDHKNIKAVTMPGFGTTDRTYDNAVSLIKCLNADFMEVSIRDAVNIHFRDIGQDPKVHDVTYENGQARERTQILMDIANKTGGMVIGTGDLSELALGWATYNGDHMSMYAVNASVPKTLVRHLVRYYADTCGDKELEAVLLDVLDTPVSPELLPPEDGKISQKTEDLVGPYELHDFYLYHMLRLGYAPAKIYRLAKIAFAGTYEDETILKWLKTFYRRFFAQQFKRSCLPDGPKVGSVAVSPRGDLRMPSDACVKLWREQLDRL
;
A
#
# COMPACT_ATOMS: atom_id res chain seq x y z
N THR A 1 -16.67 -15.68 37.21
CA THR A 1 -15.63 -16.71 37.26
C THR A 1 -14.39 -16.22 36.52
N THR A 2 -13.23 -16.67 36.98
CA THR A 2 -11.92 -16.34 36.40
C THR A 2 -11.84 -16.78 34.92
N GLY A 3 -11.21 -15.99 34.06
CA GLY A 3 -10.98 -16.29 32.65
C GLY A 3 -12.13 -16.00 31.68
N LYS A 4 -13.34 -15.70 32.18
CA LYS A 4 -14.48 -15.36 31.31
C LYS A 4 -14.41 -13.98 30.65
N ASP A 5 -13.49 -13.15 31.04
CA ASP A 5 -13.27 -11.84 30.44
C ASP A 5 -12.78 -11.97 28.99
N ILE A 6 -11.78 -12.83 28.73
CA ILE A 6 -11.27 -13.09 27.37
C ILE A 6 -12.38 -13.69 26.49
N TYR A 7 -13.04 -14.73 26.98
CA TYR A 7 -14.16 -15.35 26.26
C TYR A 7 -15.27 -14.35 25.91
N ARG A 8 -15.59 -13.41 26.83
CA ARG A 8 -16.60 -12.37 26.59
C ARG A 8 -16.17 -11.38 25.53
N GLU A 9 -14.90 -10.96 25.54
CA GLU A 9 -14.33 -10.09 24.50
C GLU A 9 -14.40 -10.76 23.13
N GLU A 10 -13.99 -12.02 23.03
CA GLU A 10 -14.06 -12.82 21.81
C GLU A 10 -15.52 -12.99 21.32
N LEU A 11 -16.44 -13.30 22.22
CA LEU A 11 -17.87 -13.47 21.91
C LEU A 11 -18.50 -12.17 21.40
N VAL A 12 -18.29 -11.05 22.08
CA VAL A 12 -18.84 -9.73 21.72
C VAL A 12 -18.21 -9.24 20.41
N GLY A 13 -16.89 -9.34 20.29
CA GLY A 13 -16.18 -9.00 19.06
C GLY A 13 -16.63 -9.86 17.88
N GLY A 14 -16.65 -11.18 18.05
CA GLY A 14 -17.08 -12.12 17.01
C GLY A 14 -18.54 -11.91 16.57
N GLN A 15 -19.44 -11.63 17.51
CA GLN A 15 -20.84 -11.35 17.20
C GLN A 15 -21.01 -10.02 16.45
N SER A 16 -20.27 -8.98 16.82
CA SER A 16 -20.29 -7.69 16.10
C SER A 16 -19.78 -7.84 14.65
N ALA A 17 -18.77 -8.68 14.42
CA ALA A 17 -18.29 -9.00 13.08
C ALA A 17 -19.29 -9.78 12.25
N ARG A 18 -19.88 -10.82 12.83
CA ARG A 18 -20.88 -11.68 12.17
C ARG A 18 -22.12 -10.91 11.73
N LEU A 19 -22.57 -9.97 12.56
CA LEU A 19 -23.77 -9.16 12.30
C LEU A 19 -23.46 -7.86 11.55
N LEU A 20 -22.19 -7.52 11.33
CA LEU A 20 -21.74 -6.22 10.78
C LEU A 20 -22.44 -5.06 11.51
N CYS A 21 -22.30 -5.01 12.82
CA CYS A 21 -23.00 -4.03 13.67
C CYS A 21 -22.08 -3.40 14.73
N GLY A 22 -22.54 -2.28 15.30
CA GLY A 22 -22.12 -1.85 16.62
C GLY A 22 -22.77 -2.76 17.67
N TYR A 23 -22.00 -3.34 18.58
CA TYR A 23 -22.47 -4.23 19.63
C TYR A 23 -22.09 -3.64 21.00
N ILE A 24 -23.10 -3.33 21.78
CA ILE A 24 -22.95 -2.76 23.12
C ILE A 24 -23.32 -3.84 24.13
N TYR A 25 -22.37 -4.25 24.96
CA TYR A 25 -22.55 -5.22 26.02
C TYR A 25 -22.48 -4.49 27.36
N ALA A 26 -23.61 -4.38 28.05
CA ALA A 26 -23.71 -3.88 29.40
C ALA A 26 -23.75 -5.06 30.38
N SER A 27 -22.81 -5.08 31.32
CA SER A 27 -22.64 -6.15 32.31
C SER A 27 -23.10 -5.70 33.68
N ALA A 28 -23.72 -6.61 34.44
CA ALA A 28 -23.99 -6.40 35.85
C ALA A 28 -22.71 -6.06 36.64
N GLY A 29 -22.83 -5.18 37.59
CA GLY A 29 -21.71 -4.64 38.40
C GLY A 29 -21.96 -4.58 39.88
N ASP A 30 -21.31 -3.63 40.55
CA ASP A 30 -21.51 -3.34 41.97
C ASP A 30 -22.97 -2.92 42.20
N GLY A 31 -23.54 -3.37 43.28
CA GLY A 31 -24.94 -3.14 43.63
C GLY A 31 -25.90 -4.23 43.14
N GLU A 32 -25.48 -5.14 42.27
CA GLU A 32 -26.27 -6.33 41.92
C GLU A 32 -26.24 -7.35 43.10
N SER A 33 -27.34 -8.05 43.27
CA SER A 33 -27.44 -9.06 44.32
C SER A 33 -26.50 -10.22 44.07
N THR A 34 -25.70 -10.58 45.08
CA THR A 34 -24.76 -11.69 45.05
C THR A 34 -25.13 -12.74 46.11
N GLN A 35 -25.01 -14.02 45.77
CA GLN A 35 -24.85 -15.10 46.71
C GLN A 35 -23.43 -15.67 46.52
N ASP A 36 -23.29 -16.48 45.49
CA ASP A 36 -22.00 -17.10 45.11
C ASP A 36 -21.32 -16.41 43.95
N VAL A 37 -21.98 -15.47 43.27
CA VAL A 37 -21.50 -14.81 42.07
C VAL A 37 -21.23 -13.35 42.34
N VAL A 38 -20.01 -12.90 42.03
CA VAL A 38 -19.63 -11.49 42.03
C VAL A 38 -19.58 -10.96 40.61
N TYR A 39 -20.24 -9.84 40.37
CA TYR A 39 -20.36 -9.22 39.06
C TYR A 39 -19.20 -8.25 38.80
N SER A 40 -18.72 -8.20 37.54
CA SER A 40 -17.47 -7.51 37.22
C SER A 40 -17.62 -6.16 36.53
N ALA A 41 -18.84 -5.76 36.19
CA ALA A 41 -19.11 -4.54 35.40
C ALA A 41 -18.26 -4.45 34.10
N HIS A 42 -18.01 -5.57 33.44
CA HIS A 42 -17.18 -5.63 32.23
C HIS A 42 -17.96 -5.18 31.00
N ASN A 43 -18.24 -3.87 30.91
CA ASN A 43 -18.92 -3.26 29.77
C ASN A 43 -18.01 -3.21 28.55
N ILE A 44 -18.56 -3.52 27.37
CA ILE A 44 -17.79 -3.61 26.13
C ILE A 44 -18.57 -2.93 25.00
N ILE A 45 -17.88 -2.12 24.18
CA ILE A 45 -18.40 -1.58 22.93
C ILE A 45 -17.53 -2.14 21.80
N ALA A 46 -18.16 -2.81 20.83
CA ALA A 46 -17.51 -3.38 19.66
C ALA A 46 -18.16 -2.92 18.35
N GLU A 47 -17.39 -2.89 17.28
CA GLU A 47 -17.82 -2.54 15.93
C GLU A 47 -17.14 -3.46 14.93
N ASN A 48 -17.92 -4.24 14.19
CA ASN A 48 -17.41 -5.10 13.10
C ASN A 48 -16.14 -5.89 13.48
N GLY A 49 -16.18 -6.58 14.63
CA GLY A 49 -15.08 -7.42 15.11
C GLY A 49 -14.01 -6.72 15.96
N ARG A 50 -14.02 -5.39 16.00
CA ARG A 50 -13.06 -4.63 16.79
C ARG A 50 -13.66 -4.18 18.10
N ILE A 51 -12.98 -4.45 19.20
CA ILE A 51 -13.31 -3.84 20.50
C ILE A 51 -12.86 -2.37 20.46
N LEU A 52 -13.82 -1.46 20.57
CA LEU A 52 -13.56 -0.02 20.57
C LEU A 52 -13.22 0.48 21.97
N LYS A 53 -13.99 0.03 22.97
CA LYS A 53 -13.82 0.40 24.37
C LYS A 53 -14.27 -0.73 25.28
N LYS A 54 -13.60 -0.87 26.42
CA LYS A 54 -14.02 -1.78 27.49
C LYS A 54 -13.79 -1.13 28.85
N ALA A 55 -14.69 -1.41 29.78
CA ALA A 55 -14.56 -0.98 31.17
C ALA A 55 -13.48 -1.79 31.91
N LYS A 56 -12.82 -1.15 32.86
CA LYS A 56 -11.98 -1.86 33.82
C LYS A 56 -12.89 -2.72 34.71
N ARG A 57 -12.60 -3.99 34.80
CA ARG A 57 -13.37 -4.91 35.66
C ARG A 57 -13.38 -4.47 37.11
N PHE A 58 -14.55 -4.58 37.75
CA PHE A 58 -14.79 -4.22 39.16
C PHE A 58 -14.68 -2.72 39.46
N ALA A 59 -14.66 -1.85 38.44
CA ALA A 59 -14.54 -0.42 38.60
C ALA A 59 -15.86 0.35 38.45
N ASN A 60 -16.94 -0.31 37.99
CA ASN A 60 -18.26 0.29 37.80
C ASN A 60 -18.25 1.56 36.92
N GLU A 61 -17.33 1.64 35.95
CA GLU A 61 -17.17 2.82 35.11
C GLU A 61 -18.11 2.81 33.90
N THR A 62 -18.52 3.99 33.46
CA THR A 62 -19.20 4.21 32.20
C THR A 62 -18.17 4.35 31.07
N VAL A 63 -18.41 3.66 29.96
CA VAL A 63 -17.53 3.75 28.79
C VAL A 63 -18.29 4.35 27.61
N TYR A 64 -17.57 5.14 26.81
CA TYR A 64 -18.09 5.83 25.62
C TYR A 64 -17.22 5.52 24.42
N SER A 65 -17.84 5.45 23.24
CA SER A 65 -17.14 5.35 21.95
C SER A 65 -18.10 5.77 20.82
N GLU A 66 -17.56 6.05 19.66
CA GLU A 66 -18.29 6.39 18.45
C GLU A 66 -18.40 5.15 17.54
N ILE A 67 -19.60 4.87 17.04
CA ILE A 67 -19.88 3.82 16.06
C ILE A 67 -19.92 4.45 14.66
N ASP A 68 -19.15 3.93 13.72
CA ASP A 68 -19.14 4.37 12.34
C ASP A 68 -20.23 3.66 11.51
N VAL A 69 -21.43 4.21 11.56
CA VAL A 69 -22.60 3.65 10.86
C VAL A 69 -22.40 3.61 9.34
N LEU A 70 -21.72 4.59 8.76
CA LEU A 70 -21.46 4.60 7.31
C LEU A 70 -20.54 3.45 6.88
N ARG A 71 -19.54 3.12 7.71
CA ARG A 71 -18.69 1.96 7.51
C ARG A 71 -19.49 0.66 7.56
N LEU A 72 -20.31 0.49 8.58
CA LEU A 72 -21.17 -0.69 8.72
C LEU A 72 -22.11 -0.84 7.52
N ASN A 73 -22.72 0.24 7.06
CA ASN A 73 -23.56 0.24 5.86
C ASN A 73 -22.78 -0.11 4.59
N ALA A 74 -21.53 0.35 4.44
CA ALA A 74 -20.67 0.01 3.30
C ALA A 74 -20.33 -1.49 3.29
N GLU A 75 -20.00 -2.07 4.45
CA GLU A 75 -19.73 -3.51 4.57
C GLU A 75 -21.00 -4.35 4.31
N ARG A 76 -22.13 -3.95 4.85
CA ARG A 76 -23.41 -4.66 4.61
C ARG A 76 -23.82 -4.66 3.14
N ARG A 77 -23.60 -3.56 2.41
CA ARG A 77 -23.91 -3.51 0.95
C ARG A 77 -23.06 -4.50 0.12
N ARG A 78 -21.92 -4.91 0.62
CA ARG A 78 -21.07 -5.93 -0.03
C ARG A 78 -21.51 -7.36 0.27
N MET A 79 -22.34 -7.55 1.30
CA MET A 79 -22.82 -8.86 1.73
C MET A 79 -24.19 -9.12 1.11
N THR A 80 -24.25 -10.07 0.19
CA THR A 80 -25.51 -10.45 -0.50
C THR A 80 -26.34 -11.48 0.26
N THR A 81 -25.85 -11.93 1.42
CA THR A 81 -26.51 -12.95 2.25
C THR A 81 -27.44 -12.39 3.32
N PHE A 82 -27.46 -11.06 3.51
CA PHE A 82 -28.43 -10.42 4.41
C PHE A 82 -29.78 -10.25 3.70
N GLU A 83 -30.85 -10.68 4.37
CA GLU A 83 -32.19 -10.36 3.90
C GLU A 83 -32.49 -8.86 4.10
N THR A 84 -33.12 -8.28 3.10
CA THR A 84 -33.57 -6.87 3.14
C THR A 84 -35.06 -6.73 3.43
N ARG A 85 -35.77 -7.85 3.68
CA ARG A 85 -37.17 -7.85 3.99
C ARG A 85 -37.41 -7.35 5.41
N MET A 86 -38.42 -6.51 5.56
CA MET A 86 -38.85 -5.94 6.85
C MET A 86 -40.16 -6.58 7.37
N ASP A 87 -40.59 -7.70 6.76
CA ASP A 87 -41.80 -8.40 7.12
C ASP A 87 -41.75 -8.87 8.59
N GLY A 88 -42.74 -8.49 9.37
CA GLY A 88 -42.85 -8.85 10.79
C GLY A 88 -42.16 -7.90 11.77
N TYR A 89 -41.53 -6.82 11.29
CA TYR A 89 -40.97 -5.77 12.14
C TYR A 89 -41.93 -4.58 12.26
N THR A 90 -41.97 -4.00 13.46
CA THR A 90 -42.68 -2.74 13.70
C THR A 90 -41.68 -1.60 13.59
N GLU A 91 -41.85 -0.69 12.63
CA GLU A 91 -41.05 0.53 12.53
C GLU A 91 -41.51 1.56 13.56
N ILE A 92 -40.55 2.06 14.34
CA ILE A 92 -40.77 3.18 15.27
C ILE A 92 -39.89 4.33 14.78
N PRO A 93 -40.45 5.31 14.05
CA PRO A 93 -39.67 6.42 13.56
C PRO A 93 -39.22 7.33 14.71
N PHE A 94 -37.96 7.77 14.69
CA PHE A 94 -37.45 8.77 15.60
C PHE A 94 -36.45 9.64 14.86
N ALA A 95 -36.23 10.85 15.35
CA ALA A 95 -35.25 11.78 14.80
C ALA A 95 -34.27 12.21 15.90
N LEU A 96 -33.00 12.19 15.58
CA LEU A 96 -31.94 12.76 16.41
C LEU A 96 -31.41 14.01 15.72
N LYS A 97 -31.06 15.02 16.53
CA LYS A 97 -30.33 16.18 16.03
C LYS A 97 -28.96 15.73 15.54
N ILE A 98 -28.62 16.09 14.30
CA ILE A 98 -27.31 15.86 13.77
C ILE A 98 -26.38 16.93 14.32
N GLU A 99 -25.37 16.55 15.07
CA GLU A 99 -24.35 17.41 15.64
C GLU A 99 -22.96 16.95 15.22
N GLU A 100 -22.02 17.89 15.16
CA GLU A 100 -20.63 17.52 14.94
C GLU A 100 -20.13 16.78 16.17
N THR A 101 -19.68 15.55 15.99
CA THR A 101 -19.18 14.68 17.06
C THR A 101 -17.66 14.77 17.13
N GLU A 102 -17.13 15.12 18.28
CA GLU A 102 -15.70 14.97 18.57
C GLU A 102 -15.37 13.48 18.63
N LEU A 103 -14.38 13.05 17.83
CA LEU A 103 -13.98 11.65 17.80
C LEU A 103 -12.90 11.39 18.84
N THR A 104 -13.18 10.46 19.76
CA THR A 104 -12.23 10.02 20.80
C THR A 104 -11.46 8.75 20.40
N ARG A 105 -11.89 8.08 19.34
CA ARG A 105 -11.25 6.86 18.83
C ARG A 105 -9.96 7.17 18.09
N TYR A 106 -8.96 6.31 18.26
CA TYR A 106 -7.70 6.41 17.54
C TYR A 106 -7.91 6.18 16.02
N ILE A 107 -7.43 7.11 15.22
CA ILE A 107 -7.38 7.02 13.76
C ILE A 107 -5.91 6.79 13.38
N ASP A 108 -5.65 5.63 12.78
CA ASP A 108 -4.30 5.22 12.42
C ASP A 108 -3.82 5.99 11.16
N PRO A 109 -2.74 6.80 11.24
CA PRO A 109 -2.19 7.49 10.08
C PRO A 109 -1.54 6.53 9.06
N MET A 110 -1.17 5.32 9.49
CA MET A 110 -0.43 4.35 8.66
C MET A 110 -1.21 3.03 8.53
N PRO A 111 -2.43 3.01 7.94
CA PRO A 111 -3.37 1.90 8.04
C PRO A 111 -2.89 0.59 7.39
N PHE A 112 -1.86 0.64 6.55
CA PHE A 112 -1.26 -0.54 5.92
C PHE A 112 -0.11 -1.15 6.73
N VAL A 113 0.49 -0.37 7.63
CA VAL A 113 1.67 -0.78 8.40
C VAL A 113 1.24 -1.47 9.70
N PRO A 114 1.86 -2.60 10.09
CA PRO A 114 1.58 -3.25 11.38
C PRO A 114 1.83 -2.33 12.57
N GLY A 115 0.80 -2.08 13.39
CA GLY A 115 0.88 -1.13 14.52
C GLY A 115 1.57 -1.66 15.77
N SER A 116 1.74 -2.99 15.93
CA SER A 116 2.40 -3.60 17.09
C SER A 116 3.68 -4.34 16.73
N LYS A 117 4.65 -4.32 17.64
CA LYS A 117 5.94 -5.01 17.44
C LYS A 117 5.76 -6.53 17.32
N THR A 118 4.88 -7.13 18.09
CA THR A 118 4.56 -8.57 18.05
C THR A 118 3.83 -8.99 16.79
N ASP A 119 3.02 -8.11 16.19
CA ASP A 119 2.30 -8.39 14.96
C ASP A 119 3.16 -8.12 13.71
N ARG A 120 4.20 -7.31 13.86
CA ARG A 120 5.11 -6.91 12.78
C ARG A 120 5.78 -8.12 12.12
N GLU A 121 6.43 -8.96 12.91
CA GLU A 121 7.16 -10.12 12.39
C GLU A 121 6.23 -11.07 11.63
N ARG A 122 5.13 -11.47 12.25
CA ARG A 122 4.15 -12.37 11.64
C ARG A 122 3.59 -11.81 10.34
N ARG A 123 3.17 -10.53 10.31
CA ARG A 123 2.58 -9.90 9.13
C ARG A 123 3.59 -9.62 8.03
N CYS A 124 4.80 -9.17 8.37
CA CYS A 124 5.83 -8.94 7.36
C CYS A 124 6.27 -10.24 6.70
N ASP A 125 6.49 -11.31 7.46
CA ASP A 125 6.84 -12.62 6.90
C ASP A 125 5.71 -13.18 6.04
N GLU A 126 4.44 -13.05 6.47
CA GLU A 126 3.27 -13.46 5.68
C GLU A 126 3.20 -12.69 4.35
N ILE A 127 3.40 -11.38 4.33
CA ILE A 127 3.39 -10.56 3.12
C ILE A 127 4.50 -10.99 2.17
N LEU A 128 5.74 -11.09 2.64
CA LEU A 128 6.88 -11.53 1.84
C LEU A 128 6.66 -12.95 1.30
N SER A 129 6.05 -13.83 2.09
CA SER A 129 5.70 -15.18 1.68
C SER A 129 4.65 -15.19 0.57
N ILE A 130 3.59 -14.38 0.69
CA ILE A 130 2.57 -14.25 -0.36
C ILE A 130 3.20 -13.77 -1.67
N GLN A 131 4.06 -12.73 -1.61
CA GLN A 131 4.77 -12.21 -2.78
C GLN A 131 5.66 -13.28 -3.43
N ALA A 132 6.50 -13.96 -2.65
CA ALA A 132 7.43 -14.97 -3.13
C ALA A 132 6.70 -16.22 -3.68
N MET A 133 5.65 -16.70 -3.01
CA MET A 133 4.86 -17.84 -3.47
C MET A 133 4.09 -17.54 -4.76
N GLY A 134 3.58 -16.30 -4.91
CA GLY A 134 2.95 -15.85 -6.15
C GLY A 134 3.93 -15.88 -7.32
N LEU A 135 5.14 -15.32 -7.13
CA LEU A 135 6.19 -15.34 -8.14
C LEU A 135 6.68 -16.77 -8.44
N LYS A 136 6.93 -17.56 -7.39
CA LYS A 136 7.29 -18.98 -7.52
C LYS A 136 6.32 -19.70 -8.43
N LYS A 137 5.02 -19.62 -8.15
CA LYS A 137 3.99 -20.27 -8.97
C LYS A 137 3.99 -19.81 -10.42
N ARG A 138 4.23 -18.52 -10.66
CA ARG A 138 4.30 -17.97 -12.02
C ARG A 138 5.52 -18.53 -12.79
N LEU A 139 6.70 -18.54 -12.16
CA LEU A 139 7.93 -19.11 -12.75
C LEU A 139 7.78 -20.59 -13.07
N GLU A 140 7.21 -21.39 -12.16
CA GLU A 140 6.92 -22.81 -12.39
C GLU A 140 5.98 -23.01 -13.58
N HIS A 141 4.88 -22.26 -13.64
CA HIS A 141 3.86 -22.40 -14.67
C HIS A 141 4.38 -22.04 -16.08
N THR A 142 5.20 -21.01 -16.16
CA THR A 142 5.75 -20.52 -17.43
C THR A 142 7.05 -21.24 -17.84
N HIS A 143 7.59 -22.08 -16.95
CA HIS A 143 8.87 -22.76 -17.14
C HIS A 143 10.03 -21.79 -17.42
N CYS A 144 9.96 -20.57 -16.88
CA CYS A 144 11.02 -19.58 -17.03
C CYS A 144 12.28 -20.03 -16.31
N ARG A 145 13.42 -19.89 -16.99
CA ARG A 145 14.74 -20.28 -16.49
C ARG A 145 15.45 -19.15 -15.74
N SER A 146 15.00 -17.92 -15.93
CA SER A 146 15.56 -16.72 -15.31
C SER A 146 14.47 -15.73 -14.92
N ALA A 147 14.78 -14.83 -14.00
CA ALA A 147 14.02 -13.62 -13.72
C ALA A 147 14.88 -12.41 -14.12
N VAL A 148 14.28 -11.42 -14.77
CA VAL A 148 14.96 -10.20 -15.20
C VAL A 148 14.34 -9.04 -14.44
N ILE A 149 15.16 -8.25 -13.78
CA ILE A 149 14.68 -7.16 -12.94
C ILE A 149 15.58 -5.91 -13.09
N GLY A 150 14.98 -4.75 -13.29
CA GLY A 150 15.69 -3.48 -13.29
C GLY A 150 15.96 -3.02 -11.85
N ILE A 151 17.21 -2.77 -11.52
CA ILE A 151 17.64 -2.32 -10.19
C ILE A 151 18.13 -0.88 -10.29
N SER A 152 17.32 0.02 -9.73
CA SER A 152 17.66 1.46 -9.64
C SER A 152 18.44 1.81 -8.38
N GLY A 153 18.45 0.95 -7.36
CA GLY A 153 18.96 1.27 -6.03
C GLY A 153 17.94 1.95 -5.12
N GLY A 154 16.68 2.09 -5.59
CA GLY A 154 15.56 2.60 -4.80
C GLY A 154 14.78 1.49 -4.09
N LEU A 155 13.84 1.90 -3.22
CA LEU A 155 13.06 1.01 -2.33
C LEU A 155 12.30 -0.09 -3.07
N ASP A 156 11.64 0.24 -4.18
CA ASP A 156 10.73 -0.67 -4.88
C ASP A 156 11.49 -1.79 -5.59
N SER A 157 12.58 -1.44 -6.29
CA SER A 157 13.45 -2.42 -6.92
C SER A 157 14.18 -3.29 -5.90
N THR A 158 14.52 -2.72 -4.74
CA THR A 158 15.11 -3.44 -3.61
C THR A 158 14.14 -4.50 -3.09
N LEU A 159 12.90 -4.12 -2.74
CA LEU A 159 11.89 -5.09 -2.27
C LEU A 159 11.62 -6.17 -3.31
N ALA A 160 11.48 -5.79 -4.59
CA ALA A 160 11.23 -6.74 -5.66
C ALA A 160 12.36 -7.75 -5.84
N LEU A 161 13.63 -7.32 -5.67
CA LEU A 161 14.78 -8.22 -5.71
C LEU A 161 14.80 -9.18 -4.51
N LEU A 162 14.53 -8.69 -3.29
CA LEU A 162 14.44 -9.54 -2.09
C LEU A 162 13.34 -10.61 -2.23
N VAL A 163 12.18 -10.25 -2.76
CA VAL A 163 11.08 -11.19 -3.05
C VAL A 163 11.49 -12.20 -4.12
N THR A 164 12.22 -11.76 -5.15
CA THR A 164 12.68 -12.63 -6.24
C THR A 164 13.68 -13.66 -5.72
N VAL A 165 14.65 -13.24 -4.91
CA VAL A 165 15.60 -14.13 -4.25
C VAL A 165 14.87 -15.18 -3.41
N ARG A 166 13.91 -14.75 -2.57
CA ARG A 166 13.11 -15.69 -1.76
C ARG A 166 12.31 -16.68 -2.62
N ALA A 167 11.80 -16.26 -3.77
CA ALA A 167 11.11 -17.16 -4.70
C ALA A 167 12.06 -18.18 -5.33
N PHE A 168 13.30 -17.78 -5.63
CA PHE A 168 14.35 -18.67 -6.15
C PHE A 168 14.80 -19.68 -5.11
N ASP A 169 14.96 -19.28 -3.85
CA ASP A 169 15.23 -20.19 -2.74
C ASP A 169 14.15 -21.26 -2.62
N LEU A 170 12.88 -20.88 -2.70
CA LEU A 170 11.74 -21.81 -2.66
C LEU A 170 11.69 -22.76 -3.86
N LEU A 171 12.30 -22.40 -4.99
CA LEU A 171 12.40 -23.22 -6.20
C LEU A 171 13.68 -24.06 -6.22
N GLY A 172 14.64 -23.80 -5.35
CA GLY A 172 15.98 -24.39 -5.40
C GLY A 172 16.76 -23.96 -6.65
N MET A 173 16.48 -22.75 -7.18
CA MET A 173 17.16 -22.18 -8.34
C MET A 173 18.36 -21.35 -7.91
N ASP A 174 19.42 -21.38 -8.71
CA ASP A 174 20.62 -20.56 -8.48
C ASP A 174 20.28 -19.06 -8.70
N HIS A 175 20.68 -18.21 -7.75
CA HIS A 175 20.52 -16.77 -7.82
C HIS A 175 21.21 -16.14 -9.03
N LYS A 176 22.21 -16.79 -9.63
CA LYS A 176 22.82 -16.37 -10.91
C LYS A 176 21.84 -16.39 -12.08
N ASN A 177 20.70 -17.02 -11.94
CA ASN A 177 19.61 -16.92 -12.90
C ASN A 177 18.69 -15.69 -12.67
N ILE A 178 18.92 -14.89 -11.63
CA ILE A 178 18.32 -13.57 -11.45
C ILE A 178 19.20 -12.56 -12.19
N LYS A 179 18.74 -12.08 -13.34
CA LYS A 179 19.43 -11.04 -14.14
C LYS A 179 19.04 -9.67 -13.58
N ALA A 180 19.87 -9.17 -12.68
CA ALA A 180 19.71 -7.87 -12.03
C ALA A 180 20.39 -6.79 -12.88
N VAL A 181 19.57 -5.99 -13.57
CA VAL A 181 20.06 -5.07 -14.61
C VAL A 181 20.03 -3.64 -14.08
N THR A 182 21.21 -3.02 -13.99
CA THR A 182 21.35 -1.58 -13.74
C THR A 182 21.45 -0.85 -15.07
N MET A 183 20.64 0.17 -15.26
CA MET A 183 20.56 0.90 -16.52
C MET A 183 20.80 2.39 -16.31
N PRO A 184 22.07 2.82 -16.17
CA PRO A 184 22.40 4.22 -15.96
C PRO A 184 21.88 5.11 -17.10
N GLY A 185 21.13 6.15 -16.73
CA GLY A 185 20.60 7.18 -17.60
C GLY A 185 21.19 8.55 -17.30
N PHE A 186 20.42 9.60 -17.59
CA PHE A 186 20.85 10.98 -17.35
C PHE A 186 20.67 11.42 -15.89
N GLY A 187 19.73 10.78 -15.15
CA GLY A 187 19.40 11.13 -13.76
C GLY A 187 19.99 10.22 -12.69
N THR A 188 20.76 9.19 -13.06
CA THR A 188 21.34 8.24 -12.10
C THR A 188 22.43 8.92 -11.26
N THR A 189 22.35 8.79 -9.93
CA THR A 189 23.36 9.31 -8.99
C THR A 189 24.33 8.21 -8.56
N ASP A 190 25.53 8.58 -8.12
CA ASP A 190 26.55 7.63 -7.67
C ASP A 190 26.03 6.79 -6.49
N ARG A 191 25.31 7.42 -5.52
CA ARG A 191 24.78 6.74 -4.34
C ARG A 191 23.78 5.63 -4.71
N THR A 192 22.82 5.91 -5.58
CA THR A 192 21.83 4.92 -6.00
C THR A 192 22.45 3.82 -6.84
N TYR A 193 23.44 4.16 -7.67
CA TYR A 193 24.21 3.19 -8.42
C TYR A 193 24.99 2.24 -7.48
N ASP A 194 25.72 2.78 -6.51
CA ASP A 194 26.48 2.00 -5.54
C ASP A 194 25.57 1.09 -4.69
N ASN A 195 24.41 1.59 -4.28
CA ASN A 195 23.39 0.79 -3.59
C ASN A 195 22.90 -0.37 -4.45
N ALA A 196 22.62 -0.13 -5.74
CA ALA A 196 22.17 -1.17 -6.65
C ALA A 196 23.24 -2.27 -6.81
N VAL A 197 24.49 -1.88 -7.06
CA VAL A 197 25.62 -2.81 -7.24
C VAL A 197 25.88 -3.63 -5.98
N SER A 198 25.90 -2.97 -4.82
CA SER A 198 26.14 -3.63 -3.52
C SER A 198 25.03 -4.62 -3.18
N LEU A 199 23.78 -4.21 -3.35
CA LEU A 199 22.61 -5.07 -3.12
C LEU A 199 22.66 -6.34 -3.99
N ILE A 200 22.94 -6.20 -5.29
CA ILE A 200 23.03 -7.32 -6.22
C ILE A 200 24.14 -8.30 -5.80
N LYS A 201 25.29 -7.76 -5.38
CA LYS A 201 26.43 -8.58 -4.91
C LYS A 201 26.09 -9.36 -3.62
N CYS A 202 25.53 -8.67 -2.60
CA CYS A 202 25.13 -9.31 -1.34
C CYS A 202 24.15 -10.46 -1.57
N LEU A 203 23.24 -10.31 -2.54
CA LEU A 203 22.23 -11.32 -2.87
C LEU A 203 22.71 -12.39 -3.87
N ASN A 204 23.98 -12.32 -4.31
CA ASN A 204 24.60 -13.23 -5.27
C ASN A 204 23.84 -13.34 -6.62
N ALA A 205 23.08 -12.31 -7.01
CA ALA A 205 22.42 -12.25 -8.30
C ALA A 205 23.43 -11.99 -9.45
N ASP A 206 23.02 -12.16 -10.69
CA ASP A 206 23.83 -11.89 -11.86
C ASP A 206 23.74 -10.40 -12.23
N PHE A 207 24.82 -9.67 -11.99
CA PHE A 207 24.92 -8.24 -12.28
C PHE A 207 25.09 -7.97 -13.77
N MET A 208 24.21 -7.13 -14.31
CA MET A 208 24.32 -6.62 -15.69
C MET A 208 24.22 -5.09 -15.67
N GLU A 209 25.09 -4.43 -16.44
CA GLU A 209 25.00 -3.00 -16.65
C GLU A 209 24.75 -2.71 -18.13
N VAL A 210 23.74 -1.88 -18.42
CA VAL A 210 23.39 -1.44 -19.76
C VAL A 210 23.09 0.05 -19.74
N SER A 211 24.02 0.87 -20.25
CA SER A 211 23.79 2.31 -20.40
C SER A 211 22.70 2.57 -21.45
N ILE A 212 21.70 3.38 -21.09
CA ILE A 212 20.62 3.78 -22.01
C ILE A 212 20.95 5.05 -22.80
N ARG A 213 22.04 5.75 -22.48
CA ARG A 213 22.30 7.12 -22.95
C ARG A 213 22.38 7.22 -24.48
N ASP A 214 23.10 6.33 -25.12
CA ASP A 214 23.28 6.38 -26.57
C ASP A 214 21.98 6.05 -27.32
N ALA A 215 21.26 5.01 -26.89
CA ALA A 215 19.97 4.62 -27.48
C ALA A 215 18.92 5.74 -27.35
N VAL A 216 18.81 6.35 -26.16
CA VAL A 216 17.89 7.46 -25.90
C VAL A 216 18.29 8.72 -26.73
N ASN A 217 19.57 9.03 -26.88
CA ASN A 217 20.04 10.15 -27.70
C ASN A 217 19.70 9.93 -29.19
N ILE A 218 19.84 8.70 -29.70
CA ILE A 218 19.44 8.34 -31.06
C ILE A 218 17.93 8.52 -31.21
N HIS A 219 17.15 7.99 -30.27
CA HIS A 219 15.69 8.12 -30.27
C HIS A 219 15.26 9.59 -30.26
N PHE A 220 15.84 10.43 -29.41
CA PHE A 220 15.51 11.87 -29.34
C PHE A 220 15.80 12.57 -30.66
N ARG A 221 16.97 12.28 -31.28
CA ARG A 221 17.29 12.80 -32.62
C ARG A 221 16.23 12.40 -33.66
N ASP A 222 15.81 11.13 -33.64
CA ASP A 222 14.91 10.59 -34.66
C ASP A 222 13.49 11.16 -34.55
N ILE A 223 13.02 11.50 -33.33
CA ILE A 223 11.72 12.12 -33.10
C ILE A 223 11.78 13.67 -33.05
N GLY A 224 12.98 14.29 -33.16
CA GLY A 224 13.15 15.73 -33.10
C GLY A 224 13.03 16.33 -31.69
N GLN A 225 13.24 15.55 -30.63
CA GLN A 225 13.29 16.04 -29.25
C GLN A 225 14.61 16.74 -28.97
N ASP A 226 14.56 17.96 -28.46
CA ASP A 226 15.76 18.64 -27.95
C ASP A 226 16.18 18.04 -26.60
N PRO A 227 17.38 17.46 -26.48
CA PRO A 227 17.87 16.89 -25.21
C PRO A 227 18.00 17.88 -24.05
N LYS A 228 17.95 19.19 -24.33
CA LYS A 228 17.96 20.24 -23.30
C LYS A 228 16.58 20.55 -22.74
N VAL A 229 15.50 20.08 -23.39
CA VAL A 229 14.12 20.24 -22.93
C VAL A 229 13.73 19.02 -22.09
N HIS A 230 13.78 19.18 -20.78
CA HIS A 230 13.49 18.13 -19.80
C HIS A 230 11.99 18.03 -19.51
N ASP A 231 11.22 17.71 -20.52
CA ASP A 231 9.76 17.53 -20.46
C ASP A 231 9.36 16.05 -20.28
N VAL A 232 8.07 15.79 -20.31
CA VAL A 232 7.50 14.43 -20.21
C VAL A 232 8.01 13.48 -21.31
N THR A 233 8.40 14.00 -22.49
CA THR A 233 8.98 13.19 -23.58
C THR A 233 10.37 12.71 -23.20
N TYR A 234 11.17 13.61 -22.62
CA TYR A 234 12.50 13.31 -22.12
C TYR A 234 12.50 12.24 -21.03
N GLU A 235 11.59 12.35 -20.06
CA GLU A 235 11.45 11.36 -18.99
C GLU A 235 10.93 10.01 -19.52
N ASN A 236 9.85 10.03 -20.28
CA ASN A 236 9.21 8.82 -20.78
C ASN A 236 10.05 8.05 -21.79
N GLY A 237 10.88 8.73 -22.58
CA GLY A 237 11.84 8.11 -23.52
C GLY A 237 12.81 7.20 -22.78
N GLN A 238 13.39 7.68 -21.69
CA GLN A 238 14.31 6.90 -20.84
C GLN A 238 13.62 5.70 -20.18
N ALA A 239 12.42 5.89 -19.63
CA ALA A 239 11.68 4.81 -18.98
C ALA A 239 11.29 3.69 -19.94
N ARG A 240 10.89 4.02 -21.19
CA ARG A 240 10.56 3.02 -22.20
C ARG A 240 11.78 2.26 -22.70
N GLU A 241 12.92 2.93 -22.87
CA GLU A 241 14.16 2.27 -23.26
C GLU A 241 14.58 1.23 -22.23
N ARG A 242 14.51 1.56 -20.94
CA ARG A 242 14.78 0.60 -19.86
C ARG A 242 13.86 -0.62 -19.94
N THR A 243 12.58 -0.40 -20.19
CA THR A 243 11.59 -1.50 -20.27
C THR A 243 11.87 -2.38 -21.48
N GLN A 244 12.19 -1.82 -22.65
CA GLN A 244 12.56 -2.58 -23.84
C GLN A 244 13.76 -3.48 -23.60
N ILE A 245 14.84 -2.96 -22.99
CA ILE A 245 16.04 -3.71 -22.64
C ILE A 245 15.69 -4.92 -21.75
N LEU A 246 14.89 -4.71 -20.69
CA LEU A 246 14.50 -5.78 -19.79
C LEU A 246 13.70 -6.88 -20.49
N MET A 247 12.76 -6.50 -21.37
CA MET A 247 11.95 -7.45 -22.15
C MET A 247 12.80 -8.29 -23.10
N ASP A 248 13.77 -7.66 -23.79
CA ASP A 248 14.66 -8.34 -24.72
C ASP A 248 15.65 -9.26 -24.00
N ILE A 249 16.17 -8.86 -22.83
CA ILE A 249 16.99 -9.74 -21.99
C ILE A 249 16.16 -10.96 -21.54
N ALA A 250 14.90 -10.76 -21.16
CA ALA A 250 14.01 -11.85 -20.77
C ALA A 250 13.80 -12.84 -21.91
N ASN A 251 13.57 -12.35 -23.13
CA ASN A 251 13.47 -13.19 -24.34
C ASN A 251 14.76 -13.98 -24.58
N LYS A 252 15.92 -13.31 -24.51
CA LYS A 252 17.25 -13.91 -24.72
C LYS A 252 17.58 -15.01 -23.71
N THR A 253 17.16 -14.82 -22.46
CA THR A 253 17.49 -15.73 -21.35
C THR A 253 16.41 -16.77 -21.05
N GLY A 254 15.28 -16.75 -21.76
CA GLY A 254 14.12 -17.58 -21.49
C GLY A 254 13.53 -17.29 -20.13
N GLY A 255 13.44 -16.02 -19.78
CA GLY A 255 13.07 -15.51 -18.48
C GLY A 255 11.78 -14.68 -18.48
N MET A 256 11.54 -14.06 -17.33
CA MET A 256 10.38 -13.23 -17.06
C MET A 256 10.82 -11.88 -16.46
N VAL A 257 10.25 -10.77 -16.96
CA VAL A 257 10.46 -9.45 -16.37
C VAL A 257 9.64 -9.30 -15.10
N ILE A 258 10.32 -8.99 -14.00
CA ILE A 258 9.70 -8.74 -12.69
C ILE A 258 9.46 -7.25 -12.53
N GLY A 259 8.20 -6.87 -12.30
CA GLY A 259 7.80 -5.49 -12.07
C GLY A 259 8.06 -5.03 -10.65
N THR A 260 8.52 -3.80 -10.52
CA THR A 260 8.91 -3.18 -9.25
C THR A 260 7.89 -2.19 -8.72
N GLY A 261 7.01 -1.65 -9.57
CA GLY A 261 6.03 -0.62 -9.22
C GLY A 261 5.09 -1.05 -8.09
N ASP A 262 4.87 -0.15 -7.14
CA ASP A 262 4.07 -0.37 -5.95
C ASP A 262 2.61 0.08 -6.10
N LEU A 263 1.78 -0.24 -5.10
CA LEU A 263 0.35 0.09 -5.10
C LEU A 263 0.09 1.61 -5.12
N SER A 264 0.90 2.41 -4.44
CA SER A 264 0.72 3.86 -4.33
C SER A 264 1.01 4.55 -5.67
N GLU A 265 2.07 4.12 -6.35
CA GLU A 265 2.39 4.57 -7.71
C GLU A 265 1.29 4.20 -8.70
N LEU A 266 0.80 2.96 -8.65
CA LEU A 266 -0.30 2.50 -9.48
C LEU A 266 -1.61 3.26 -9.21
N ALA A 267 -1.89 3.59 -7.95
CA ALA A 267 -3.06 4.38 -7.60
C ALA A 267 -2.99 5.81 -8.15
N LEU A 268 -1.82 6.47 -8.04
CA LEU A 268 -1.58 7.81 -8.54
C LEU A 268 -1.32 7.87 -10.06
N GLY A 269 -1.08 6.71 -10.69
CA GLY A 269 -0.59 6.64 -12.06
C GLY A 269 0.78 7.29 -12.22
N TRP A 270 1.61 7.22 -11.18
CA TRP A 270 2.97 7.75 -11.18
C TRP A 270 3.94 6.72 -11.76
N ALA A 271 3.80 6.49 -13.04
CA ALA A 271 4.61 5.61 -13.85
C ALA A 271 4.44 5.98 -15.32
N THR A 272 5.46 5.71 -16.14
CA THR A 272 5.40 5.92 -17.58
C THR A 272 4.55 4.81 -18.21
N TYR A 273 3.48 5.22 -18.92
CA TYR A 273 2.67 4.27 -19.68
C TYR A 273 3.51 3.52 -20.73
N ASN A 274 3.39 2.20 -20.76
CA ASN A 274 4.20 1.33 -21.58
C ASN A 274 5.72 1.48 -21.37
N GLY A 275 6.08 1.84 -20.14
CA GLY A 275 7.44 1.92 -19.66
C GLY A 275 7.56 1.12 -18.37
N ASP A 276 8.01 1.77 -17.30
CA ASP A 276 8.20 1.17 -15.97
C ASP A 276 6.91 0.59 -15.33
N HIS A 277 5.72 0.99 -15.80
CA HIS A 277 4.47 0.38 -15.34
C HIS A 277 4.22 -1.02 -15.91
N MET A 278 4.99 -1.45 -16.93
CA MET A 278 4.84 -2.74 -17.60
C MET A 278 5.87 -3.76 -17.11
N SER A 279 5.39 -4.99 -16.93
CA SER A 279 6.20 -6.16 -16.62
C SER A 279 5.42 -7.43 -16.95
N MET A 280 6.04 -8.58 -16.77
CA MET A 280 5.36 -9.87 -16.95
C MET A 280 4.73 -10.37 -15.65
N TYR A 281 5.27 -9.94 -14.48
CA TYR A 281 4.69 -10.19 -13.15
C TYR A 281 5.13 -9.10 -12.17
N ALA A 282 4.18 -8.40 -11.57
CA ALA A 282 4.45 -7.24 -10.69
C ALA A 282 4.35 -7.65 -9.21
N VAL A 283 5.48 -7.96 -8.58
CA VAL A 283 5.50 -8.51 -7.22
C VAL A 283 5.06 -7.52 -6.15
N ASN A 284 5.19 -6.21 -6.39
CA ASN A 284 4.82 -5.16 -5.44
C ASN A 284 3.44 -4.52 -5.73
N ALA A 285 2.69 -4.98 -6.75
CA ALA A 285 1.48 -4.30 -7.25
C ALA A 285 0.38 -4.04 -6.21
N SER A 286 0.38 -4.74 -5.09
CA SER A 286 -0.57 -4.53 -3.99
C SER A 286 0.08 -4.13 -2.66
N VAL A 287 1.36 -3.75 -2.68
CA VAL A 287 2.11 -3.27 -1.52
C VAL A 287 2.23 -1.74 -1.63
N PRO A 288 1.60 -0.95 -0.74
CA PRO A 288 1.73 0.51 -0.78
C PRO A 288 3.11 0.99 -0.34
N LYS A 289 3.52 2.18 -0.76
CA LYS A 289 4.88 2.76 -0.51
C LYS A 289 5.27 2.74 0.97
N THR A 290 4.35 3.09 1.86
CA THR A 290 4.59 3.05 3.31
C THR A 290 4.91 1.64 3.81
N LEU A 291 4.25 0.64 3.25
CA LEU A 291 4.50 -0.77 3.58
C LEU A 291 5.78 -1.29 2.91
N VAL A 292 6.11 -0.86 1.67
CA VAL A 292 7.40 -1.18 1.02
C VAL A 292 8.55 -0.78 1.94
N ARG A 293 8.54 0.47 2.42
CA ARG A 293 9.54 0.99 3.35
C ARG A 293 9.64 0.16 4.63
N HIS A 294 8.49 -0.23 5.17
CA HIS A 294 8.41 -1.05 6.38
C HIS A 294 8.95 -2.47 6.17
N LEU A 295 8.68 -3.10 5.03
CA LEU A 295 9.17 -4.44 4.69
C LEU A 295 10.68 -4.47 4.45
N VAL A 296 11.22 -3.47 3.75
CA VAL A 296 12.68 -3.34 3.57
C VAL A 296 13.37 -3.15 4.92
N ARG A 297 12.80 -2.32 5.82
CA ARG A 297 13.31 -2.16 7.18
C ARG A 297 13.22 -3.46 7.99
N TYR A 298 12.11 -4.19 7.89
CA TYR A 298 11.98 -5.49 8.54
C TYR A 298 13.03 -6.49 8.04
N TYR A 299 13.28 -6.51 6.72
CA TYR A 299 14.28 -7.39 6.14
C TYR A 299 15.70 -7.03 6.63
N ALA A 300 16.04 -5.75 6.68
CA ALA A 300 17.32 -5.28 7.25
C ALA A 300 17.50 -5.74 8.70
N ASP A 301 16.45 -5.58 9.53
CA ASP A 301 16.48 -5.96 10.95
C ASP A 301 16.60 -7.49 11.18
N THR A 302 16.30 -8.33 10.18
CA THR A 302 16.16 -9.80 10.33
C THR A 302 17.05 -10.65 9.42
N CYS A 303 17.72 -10.07 8.41
CA CYS A 303 18.50 -10.84 7.43
C CYS A 303 19.74 -11.56 8.02
N GLY A 304 20.26 -11.08 9.15
CA GLY A 304 21.42 -11.69 9.81
C GLY A 304 22.77 -11.45 9.10
N ASP A 305 22.77 -10.74 7.98
CA ASP A 305 23.95 -10.33 7.21
C ASP A 305 24.19 -8.82 7.37
N LYS A 306 25.32 -8.46 7.99
CA LYS A 306 25.67 -7.05 8.29
C LYS A 306 25.95 -6.21 7.06
N GLU A 307 26.47 -6.79 5.99
CA GLU A 307 26.75 -6.06 4.76
C GLU A 307 25.42 -5.74 4.05
N LEU A 308 24.55 -6.71 3.93
CA LEU A 308 23.21 -6.52 3.39
C LEU A 308 22.38 -5.55 4.24
N GLU A 309 22.41 -5.67 5.58
CA GLU A 309 21.77 -4.73 6.50
C GLU A 309 22.18 -3.29 6.23
N ALA A 310 23.50 -3.03 6.12
CA ALA A 310 24.01 -1.69 5.88
C ALA A 310 23.52 -1.12 4.53
N VAL A 311 23.52 -1.92 3.47
CA VAL A 311 23.00 -1.51 2.14
C VAL A 311 21.50 -1.20 2.22
N LEU A 312 20.71 -2.03 2.87
CA LEU A 312 19.27 -1.82 3.02
C LEU A 312 18.94 -0.57 3.84
N LEU A 313 19.74 -0.26 4.86
CA LEU A 313 19.58 0.96 5.65
C LEU A 313 19.93 2.22 4.83
N ASP A 314 20.96 2.16 3.95
CA ASP A 314 21.29 3.28 3.06
C ASP A 314 20.21 3.50 1.99
N VAL A 315 19.64 2.43 1.45
CA VAL A 315 18.46 2.51 0.56
C VAL A 315 17.28 3.19 1.25
N LEU A 316 16.99 2.85 2.52
CA LEU A 316 15.92 3.46 3.32
C LEU A 316 16.15 4.96 3.58
N ASP A 317 17.40 5.39 3.67
CA ASP A 317 17.78 6.78 3.92
C ASP A 317 17.90 7.61 2.61
N THR A 318 17.78 6.96 1.45
CA THR A 318 17.81 7.62 0.15
C THR A 318 16.44 8.19 -0.19
N PRO A 319 16.33 9.48 -0.60
CA PRO A 319 15.07 10.08 -1.02
C PRO A 319 14.45 9.36 -2.24
N VAL A 320 13.12 9.23 -2.26
CA VAL A 320 12.42 8.64 -3.41
C VAL A 320 12.47 9.60 -4.60
N SER A 321 13.00 9.13 -5.72
CA SER A 321 13.13 9.90 -6.97
C SER A 321 12.95 8.97 -8.19
N PRO A 322 12.34 9.46 -9.29
CA PRO A 322 12.28 8.71 -10.54
C PRO A 322 13.62 8.66 -11.28
N GLU A 323 14.62 9.46 -10.88
CA GLU A 323 15.98 9.54 -11.47
C GLU A 323 15.99 9.70 -13.01
N LEU A 324 15.08 10.49 -13.52
CA LEU A 324 14.94 10.76 -14.95
C LEU A 324 15.55 12.10 -15.36
N LEU A 325 15.63 13.07 -14.42
CA LEU A 325 16.24 14.37 -14.64
C LEU A 325 17.72 14.37 -14.19
N PRO A 326 18.60 15.11 -14.87
CA PRO A 326 19.99 15.26 -14.47
C PRO A 326 20.09 15.77 -13.01
N PRO A 327 21.04 15.23 -12.21
CA PRO A 327 21.26 15.72 -10.86
C PRO A 327 21.80 17.15 -10.86
N GLU A 328 21.41 17.95 -9.88
CA GLU A 328 21.98 19.26 -9.61
C GLU A 328 23.03 19.13 -8.50
N ASP A 329 24.26 19.57 -8.75
CA ASP A 329 25.40 19.45 -7.83
C ASP A 329 25.57 18.04 -7.22
N GLY A 330 25.36 16.99 -8.03
CA GLY A 330 25.47 15.58 -7.58
C GLY A 330 24.32 15.11 -6.66
N LYS A 331 23.30 15.95 -6.44
CA LYS A 331 22.12 15.62 -5.64
C LYS A 331 20.91 15.38 -6.52
N ILE A 332 19.98 14.58 -6.01
CA ILE A 332 18.69 14.33 -6.65
C ILE A 332 17.96 15.67 -6.85
N SER A 333 17.75 16.05 -8.12
CA SER A 333 17.06 17.30 -8.50
C SER A 333 15.53 17.23 -8.35
N GLN A 334 14.95 16.03 -8.40
CA GLN A 334 13.52 15.83 -8.39
C GLN A 334 13.12 14.81 -7.31
N LYS A 335 12.51 15.29 -6.23
CA LYS A 335 11.88 14.40 -5.25
C LYS A 335 10.44 14.13 -5.65
N THR A 336 10.07 12.87 -5.70
CA THR A 336 8.69 12.46 -6.07
C THR A 336 7.64 13.12 -5.18
N GLU A 337 7.87 13.18 -3.88
CA GLU A 337 6.90 13.75 -2.92
C GLU A 337 6.69 15.25 -3.05
N ASP A 338 7.64 16.00 -3.63
CA ASP A 338 7.45 17.43 -3.92
C ASP A 338 6.44 17.64 -5.06
N LEU A 339 6.31 16.68 -5.96
CA LEU A 339 5.45 16.75 -7.14
C LEU A 339 4.06 16.12 -6.93
N VAL A 340 4.03 14.98 -6.27
CA VAL A 340 2.77 14.23 -6.07
C VAL A 340 2.23 14.31 -4.65
N GLY A 341 3.06 14.69 -3.68
CA GLY A 341 2.75 14.76 -2.25
C GLY A 341 3.26 13.57 -1.44
N PRO A 342 3.23 13.67 -0.12
CA PRO A 342 3.68 12.62 0.79
C PRO A 342 2.91 11.32 0.59
N TYR A 343 3.61 10.21 0.44
CA TYR A 343 3.00 8.90 0.22
C TYR A 343 2.15 8.43 1.41
N GLU A 344 2.48 8.82 2.63
CA GLU A 344 1.67 8.48 3.81
C GLU A 344 0.26 9.06 3.74
N LEU A 345 0.10 10.29 3.22
CA LEU A 345 -1.21 10.87 2.97
C LEU A 345 -1.96 10.12 1.88
N HIS A 346 -1.29 9.78 0.76
CA HIS A 346 -1.91 9.05 -0.33
C HIS A 346 -2.34 7.64 0.06
N ASP A 347 -1.53 6.93 0.82
CA ASP A 347 -1.85 5.59 1.33
C ASP A 347 -3.03 5.64 2.31
N PHE A 348 -3.08 6.67 3.18
CA PHE A 348 -4.23 6.91 4.03
C PHE A 348 -5.51 7.14 3.22
N TYR A 349 -5.46 8.01 2.19
CA TYR A 349 -6.62 8.28 1.34
C TYR A 349 -7.05 7.03 0.56
N LEU A 350 -6.11 6.31 -0.01
CA LEU A 350 -6.34 5.08 -0.76
C LEU A 350 -7.04 4.01 0.10
N TYR A 351 -6.55 3.81 1.33
CA TYR A 351 -7.15 2.86 2.26
C TYR A 351 -8.59 3.22 2.58
N HIS A 352 -8.83 4.46 2.98
CA HIS A 352 -10.16 4.91 3.40
C HIS A 352 -11.15 4.95 2.23
N MET A 353 -10.69 5.28 1.03
CA MET A 353 -11.52 5.27 -0.18
C MET A 353 -11.86 3.84 -0.64
N LEU A 354 -10.85 3.00 -0.85
CA LEU A 354 -11.10 1.68 -1.46
C LEU A 354 -11.53 0.61 -0.45
N ARG A 355 -10.92 0.58 0.73
CA ARG A 355 -11.27 -0.44 1.75
C ARG A 355 -12.57 -0.11 2.46
N LEU A 356 -12.77 1.16 2.82
CA LEU A 356 -13.88 1.57 3.67
C LEU A 356 -15.01 2.27 2.91
N GLY A 357 -14.78 2.70 1.66
CA GLY A 357 -15.79 3.33 0.82
C GLY A 357 -16.19 4.73 1.31
N TYR A 358 -15.28 5.47 1.94
CA TYR A 358 -15.57 6.78 2.49
C TYR A 358 -15.59 7.87 1.41
N ALA A 359 -16.50 8.83 1.60
CA ALA A 359 -16.56 10.03 0.79
C ALA A 359 -15.40 10.99 1.10
N PRO A 360 -15.01 11.88 0.15
CA PRO A 360 -13.86 12.77 0.31
C PRO A 360 -13.89 13.64 1.57
N ALA A 361 -15.03 14.24 1.92
CA ALA A 361 -15.16 15.06 3.13
C ALA A 361 -14.88 14.26 4.42
N LYS A 362 -15.34 13.00 4.48
CA LYS A 362 -15.04 12.13 5.62
C LYS A 362 -13.56 11.78 5.67
N ILE A 363 -12.92 11.48 4.54
CA ILE A 363 -11.49 11.18 4.49
C ILE A 363 -10.68 12.39 4.95
N TYR A 364 -11.03 13.60 4.51
CA TYR A 364 -10.39 14.83 4.96
C TYR A 364 -10.50 15.03 6.46
N ARG A 365 -11.72 14.87 7.03
CA ARG A 365 -11.93 14.98 8.47
C ARG A 365 -11.05 14.00 9.27
N LEU A 366 -11.00 12.73 8.83
CA LEU A 366 -10.20 11.70 9.50
C LEU A 366 -8.71 11.95 9.34
N ALA A 367 -8.25 12.44 8.19
CA ALA A 367 -6.86 12.79 7.95
C ALA A 367 -6.39 13.93 8.84
N LYS A 368 -7.22 14.97 9.06
CA LYS A 368 -6.89 16.05 10.00
C LYS A 368 -6.65 15.54 11.42
N ILE A 369 -7.41 14.55 11.85
CA ILE A 369 -7.23 13.93 13.18
C ILE A 369 -5.98 13.06 13.20
N ALA A 370 -5.79 12.21 12.17
CA ALA A 370 -4.70 11.25 12.10
C ALA A 370 -3.32 11.91 11.99
N PHE A 371 -3.25 13.05 11.29
CA PHE A 371 -2.01 13.77 11.01
C PHE A 371 -1.90 15.10 11.78
N ALA A 372 -2.68 15.27 12.85
CA ALA A 372 -2.62 16.46 13.69
C ALA A 372 -1.18 16.70 14.22
N GLY A 373 -0.66 17.90 14.00
CA GLY A 373 0.72 18.26 14.36
C GLY A 373 1.81 17.76 13.39
N THR A 374 1.45 17.03 12.34
CA THR A 374 2.37 16.61 11.28
C THR A 374 2.17 17.43 10.00
N TYR A 375 0.93 17.67 9.62
CA TYR A 375 0.56 18.45 8.45
C TYR A 375 -0.53 19.46 8.77
N GLU A 376 -0.44 20.63 8.15
CA GLU A 376 -1.50 21.65 8.19
C GLU A 376 -2.72 21.19 7.38
N ASP A 377 -3.90 21.63 7.78
CA ASP A 377 -5.18 21.26 7.16
C ASP A 377 -5.21 21.55 5.65
N GLU A 378 -4.66 22.70 5.21
CA GLU A 378 -4.56 23.08 3.80
C GLU A 378 -3.67 22.14 3.01
N THR A 379 -2.58 21.65 3.61
CA THR A 379 -1.69 20.67 2.99
C THR A 379 -2.39 19.35 2.79
N ILE A 380 -3.12 18.87 3.78
CA ILE A 380 -3.94 17.64 3.69
C ILE A 380 -4.99 17.80 2.58
N LEU A 381 -5.70 18.92 2.53
CA LEU A 381 -6.73 19.17 1.50
C LEU A 381 -6.13 19.27 0.09
N LYS A 382 -4.99 19.96 -0.08
CA LYS A 382 -4.25 20.07 -1.35
C LYS A 382 -3.94 18.69 -1.92
N TRP A 383 -3.36 17.82 -1.10
CA TRP A 383 -2.95 16.49 -1.55
C TRP A 383 -4.12 15.53 -1.72
N LEU A 384 -5.20 15.70 -0.97
CA LEU A 384 -6.43 14.93 -1.19
C LEU A 384 -7.08 15.30 -2.54
N LYS A 385 -7.14 16.59 -2.90
CA LYS A 385 -7.59 17.05 -4.24
C LYS A 385 -6.70 16.49 -5.35
N THR A 386 -5.37 16.47 -5.14
CA THR A 386 -4.41 15.90 -6.07
C THR A 386 -4.60 14.38 -6.22
N PHE A 387 -4.79 13.66 -5.11
CA PHE A 387 -5.07 12.23 -5.11
C PHE A 387 -6.29 11.88 -5.97
N TYR A 388 -7.44 12.51 -5.73
CA TYR A 388 -8.65 12.23 -6.50
C TYR A 388 -8.48 12.58 -7.98
N ARG A 389 -7.88 13.72 -8.29
CA ARG A 389 -7.62 14.13 -9.68
C ARG A 389 -6.77 13.08 -10.39
N ARG A 390 -5.66 12.65 -9.80
CA ARG A 390 -4.75 11.67 -10.40
C ARG A 390 -5.38 10.28 -10.46
N PHE A 391 -6.00 9.83 -9.39
CA PHE A 391 -6.62 8.51 -9.33
C PHE A 391 -7.60 8.29 -10.48
N PHE A 392 -8.44 9.25 -10.78
CA PHE A 392 -9.40 9.16 -11.90
C PHE A 392 -8.73 9.38 -13.26
N ALA A 393 -7.92 10.41 -13.42
CA ALA A 393 -7.30 10.74 -14.71
C ALA A 393 -6.33 9.66 -15.22
N GLN A 394 -5.77 8.85 -14.32
CA GLN A 394 -4.78 7.81 -14.66
C GLN A 394 -5.36 6.39 -14.72
N GLN A 395 -6.67 6.23 -14.71
CA GLN A 395 -7.31 4.91 -14.75
C GLN A 395 -6.93 4.11 -15.99
N PHE A 396 -6.73 4.74 -17.14
CA PHE A 396 -6.31 4.05 -18.37
C PHE A 396 -5.01 3.25 -18.20
N LYS A 397 -4.08 3.70 -17.36
CA LYS A 397 -2.85 2.97 -17.04
C LYS A 397 -3.15 1.68 -16.27
N ARG A 398 -4.14 1.73 -15.37
CA ARG A 398 -4.52 0.55 -14.56
C ARG A 398 -5.27 -0.51 -15.36
N SER A 399 -5.91 -0.14 -16.47
CA SER A 399 -6.64 -1.08 -17.34
C SER A 399 -5.76 -2.19 -17.94
N CYS A 400 -4.45 -1.98 -18.04
CA CYS A 400 -3.47 -2.93 -18.58
C CYS A 400 -2.40 -3.37 -17.58
N LEU A 401 -2.68 -3.29 -16.28
CA LEU A 401 -1.72 -3.71 -15.27
C LEU A 401 -1.36 -5.20 -15.41
N PRO A 402 -0.07 -5.54 -15.26
CA PRO A 402 0.37 -6.92 -15.19
C PRO A 402 -0.23 -7.66 -13.99
N ASP A 403 -0.21 -8.97 -14.03
CA ASP A 403 -0.54 -9.81 -12.88
C ASP A 403 0.42 -9.57 -11.72
N GLY A 404 -0.07 -9.72 -10.49
CA GLY A 404 0.73 -9.62 -9.29
C GLY A 404 -0.01 -10.18 -8.08
N PRO A 405 0.69 -10.51 -7.00
CA PRO A 405 0.07 -11.07 -5.79
C PRO A 405 -0.69 -10.00 -5.03
N LYS A 406 -1.82 -10.40 -4.43
CA LYS A 406 -2.60 -9.53 -3.55
C LYS A 406 -2.23 -9.85 -2.09
N VAL A 407 -1.53 -8.93 -1.44
CA VAL A 407 -1.04 -9.09 -0.06
C VAL A 407 -2.00 -8.54 1.01
N GLY A 408 -2.92 -7.69 0.63
CA GLY A 408 -3.84 -7.02 1.57
C GLY A 408 -5.25 -6.87 1.04
N SER A 409 -6.08 -6.15 1.78
CA SER A 409 -7.49 -5.92 1.43
C SER A 409 -7.71 -4.84 0.36
N VAL A 410 -6.67 -4.11 -0.03
CA VAL A 410 -6.70 -3.06 -1.06
C VAL A 410 -5.79 -3.45 -2.21
N ALA A 411 -6.32 -3.38 -3.41
CA ALA A 411 -5.58 -3.53 -4.66
C ALA A 411 -6.30 -2.76 -5.77
N VAL A 412 -5.61 -2.51 -6.88
CA VAL A 412 -6.14 -1.76 -8.03
C VAL A 412 -6.14 -2.60 -9.32
N SER A 413 -6.09 -3.92 -9.19
CA SER A 413 -6.12 -4.83 -10.32
C SER A 413 -7.46 -4.72 -11.08
N PRO A 414 -7.44 -4.58 -12.42
CA PRO A 414 -8.65 -4.50 -13.23
C PRO A 414 -9.38 -5.84 -13.34
N ARG A 415 -8.75 -6.94 -12.95
CA ARG A 415 -9.31 -8.29 -13.06
C ARG A 415 -10.37 -8.60 -12.00
N GLY A 416 -10.41 -7.87 -10.89
CA GLY A 416 -11.40 -8.11 -9.83
C GLY A 416 -11.49 -7.02 -8.77
N ASP A 417 -10.39 -6.36 -8.44
CA ASP A 417 -10.33 -5.41 -7.33
C ASP A 417 -10.90 -4.04 -7.68
N LEU A 418 -10.50 -3.47 -8.84
CA LEU A 418 -10.94 -2.16 -9.28
C LEU A 418 -11.36 -2.19 -10.76
N ARG A 419 -12.63 -2.48 -10.99
CA ARG A 419 -13.26 -2.41 -12.31
C ARG A 419 -13.87 -1.03 -12.50
N MET A 420 -13.06 -0.08 -12.94
CA MET A 420 -13.46 1.31 -13.16
C MET A 420 -13.26 1.68 -14.63
N PRO A 421 -14.22 2.37 -15.29
CA PRO A 421 -14.03 2.90 -16.64
C PRO A 421 -12.89 3.92 -16.68
N SER A 422 -12.13 3.96 -17.78
CA SER A 422 -11.01 4.90 -17.93
C SER A 422 -11.46 6.36 -18.01
N ASP A 423 -12.70 6.59 -18.37
CA ASP A 423 -13.36 7.91 -18.49
C ASP A 423 -14.29 8.24 -17.32
N ALA A 424 -14.18 7.52 -16.19
CA ALA A 424 -14.94 7.82 -14.98
C ALA A 424 -14.70 9.25 -14.50
N CYS A 425 -15.81 9.97 -14.22
CA CYS A 425 -15.77 11.38 -13.88
C CYS A 425 -15.63 11.63 -12.38
N VAL A 426 -14.66 12.46 -11.99
CA VAL A 426 -14.35 12.83 -10.60
C VAL A 426 -15.09 14.10 -10.14
N LYS A 427 -15.92 14.72 -10.99
CA LYS A 427 -16.48 16.06 -10.79
C LYS A 427 -17.19 16.22 -9.44
N LEU A 428 -18.11 15.33 -9.10
CA LEU A 428 -18.88 15.40 -7.86
C LEU A 428 -18.00 15.36 -6.60
N TRP A 429 -16.94 14.56 -6.61
CA TRP A 429 -16.02 14.45 -5.48
C TRP A 429 -15.12 15.68 -5.37
N ARG A 430 -14.71 16.26 -6.49
CA ARG A 430 -13.96 17.53 -6.49
C ARG A 430 -14.83 18.69 -6.00
N GLU A 431 -16.07 18.80 -6.46
CA GLU A 431 -17.01 19.82 -5.98
C GLU A 431 -17.26 19.72 -4.46
N GLN A 432 -17.27 18.49 -3.91
CA GLN A 432 -17.36 18.31 -2.47
C GLN A 432 -16.13 18.87 -1.74
N LEU A 433 -14.92 18.58 -2.27
CA LEU A 433 -13.67 19.06 -1.68
C LEU A 433 -13.46 20.59 -1.87
N ASP A 434 -14.05 21.19 -2.91
CA ASP A 434 -13.94 22.63 -3.16
C ASP A 434 -14.83 23.47 -2.24
N ARG A 435 -15.79 22.82 -1.53
CA ARG A 435 -16.66 23.42 -0.52
C ARG A 435 -16.10 23.33 0.91
N LEU A 436 -15.01 22.63 1.12
CA LEU A 436 -14.33 22.48 2.42
C LEU A 436 -13.25 23.54 2.62
#